data_d1aaecaf6a6d70aa485f20d5e94036c5
#
_entry.id   d1aaecaf6a6d70aa485f20d5e94036c5
#
_cell.length_a   1.000
_cell.length_b   1.000
_cell.length_c   1.000
_cell.angle_alpha   90.00
_cell.angle_beta   90.00
_cell.angle_gamma   90.00
#
_symmetry.space_group_name_H-M   'P 1'
#
loop_
_entity.id
_entity.type
_entity.pdbx_description
1 polymer ?
#
loop_
_entity_poly.entity_id
_entity_poly.type
_entity_poly.pdbx_seq_one_letter_code
_entity_poly.pdbx_strand_id
1 'polypeptide(L)'
;MEDKIIYQAEFEPHLGWYWLLSGAAYFSLSIIGIPLLLLWFPIGLWGTRRYINNMSAELTSNKLIVRRGILTRTENTVPLDKITDMALIQGPIMRLFGLHKLTVETAGQSGAGALISLVGIVDAPQFRTRVLEQKERLTQPLHPISPSAQPDNTLLQIVAEMAASLKRIETLLSQKLNK
;
A
#
# COMPACT_ATOMS: atom_id res chain seq x y z
N MET A 1 -14.19 3.31 -20.18
CA MET A 1 -13.83 2.04 -19.53
C MET A 1 -14.05 2.23 -18.04
N GLU A 2 -15.04 1.57 -17.46
CA GLU A 2 -15.26 1.59 -16.01
C GLU A 2 -14.15 0.77 -15.35
N ASP A 3 -13.36 1.43 -14.51
CA ASP A 3 -12.33 0.75 -13.71
C ASP A 3 -13.02 -0.17 -12.69
N LYS A 4 -12.87 -1.47 -12.84
CA LYS A 4 -13.42 -2.46 -11.94
C LYS A 4 -12.78 -2.33 -10.55
N ILE A 5 -13.57 -2.06 -9.52
CA ILE A 5 -13.13 -2.11 -8.12
C ILE A 5 -12.80 -3.56 -7.78
N ILE A 6 -11.55 -3.83 -7.40
CA ILE A 6 -11.07 -5.18 -7.03
C ILE A 6 -11.28 -5.43 -5.54
N TYR A 7 -11.09 -4.39 -4.72
CA TYR A 7 -11.23 -4.47 -3.27
C TYR A 7 -11.53 -3.11 -2.67
N GLN A 8 -12.44 -3.08 -1.69
CA GLN A 8 -12.78 -1.92 -0.86
C GLN A 8 -12.31 -2.18 0.56
N ALA A 9 -11.54 -1.27 1.14
CA ALA A 9 -11.10 -1.40 2.53
C ALA A 9 -12.23 -1.03 3.49
N GLU A 10 -12.45 -1.88 4.49
CA GLU A 10 -13.33 -1.59 5.62
C GLU A 10 -12.51 -0.96 6.76
N PHE A 11 -13.14 -0.04 7.51
CA PHE A 11 -12.52 0.63 8.64
C PHE A 11 -13.01 0.06 9.95
N GLU A 12 -12.08 -0.18 10.89
CA GLU A 12 -12.34 -0.72 12.21
C GLU A 12 -13.31 0.16 13.01
N PRO A 13 -14.40 -0.39 13.54
CA PRO A 13 -15.39 0.38 14.33
C PRO A 13 -14.79 0.94 15.64
N HIS A 14 -13.70 0.31 16.13
CA HIS A 14 -12.99 0.76 17.34
C HIS A 14 -12.14 2.01 17.14
N LEU A 15 -11.91 2.46 15.90
CA LEU A 15 -11.20 3.70 15.61
C LEU A 15 -11.83 4.92 16.29
N GLY A 16 -13.16 4.93 16.40
CA GLY A 16 -13.93 5.97 17.10
C GLY A 16 -13.58 6.06 18.58
N TRP A 17 -13.47 4.94 19.24
CA TRP A 17 -13.10 4.86 20.66
C TRP A 17 -11.68 5.32 20.93
N TYR A 18 -10.75 4.99 20.02
CA TYR A 18 -9.37 5.46 20.10
C TYR A 18 -9.30 7.00 20.12
N TRP A 19 -9.99 7.67 19.24
CA TRP A 19 -9.98 9.14 19.16
C TRP A 19 -10.71 9.79 20.33
N LEU A 20 -11.81 9.19 20.78
CA LEU A 20 -12.56 9.67 21.95
C LEU A 20 -11.74 9.59 23.23
N LEU A 21 -11.08 8.45 23.50
CA LEU A 21 -10.28 8.27 24.71
C LEU A 21 -9.05 9.17 24.72
N SER A 22 -8.40 9.37 23.58
CA SER A 22 -7.27 10.29 23.48
C SER A 22 -7.68 11.74 23.76
N GLY A 23 -8.83 12.17 23.28
CA GLY A 23 -9.41 13.49 23.58
C GLY A 23 -9.84 13.62 25.04
N ALA A 24 -10.50 12.62 25.58
CA ALA A 24 -10.95 12.60 26.98
C ALA A 24 -9.78 12.67 27.98
N ALA A 25 -8.68 11.97 27.71
CA ALA A 25 -7.46 12.03 28.51
C ALA A 25 -6.88 13.45 28.57
N TYR A 26 -6.94 14.17 27.47
CA TYR A 26 -6.48 15.57 27.41
C TYR A 26 -7.34 16.52 28.23
N PHE A 27 -8.69 16.36 28.18
CA PHE A 27 -9.63 17.19 28.93
C PHE A 27 -9.66 16.87 30.44
N SER A 28 -9.36 15.63 30.83
CA SER A 28 -9.37 15.23 32.25
C SER A 28 -8.24 15.87 33.08
N LEU A 29 -7.20 16.39 32.44
CA LEU A 29 -6.14 17.13 33.11
C LEU A 29 -6.60 18.54 33.58
N SER A 30 -7.74 19.02 33.11
CA SER A 30 -8.27 20.34 33.49
C SER A 30 -9.52 20.19 34.35
N ILE A 31 -9.57 20.83 35.54
CA ILE A 31 -10.75 20.80 36.42
C ILE A 31 -12.00 21.31 35.69
N ILE A 32 -11.85 22.25 34.80
CA ILE A 32 -12.95 22.81 33.95
C ILE A 32 -13.36 21.82 32.85
N GLY A 33 -12.48 20.91 32.48
CA GLY A 33 -12.76 19.90 31.42
C GLY A 33 -13.71 18.79 31.85
N ILE A 34 -13.84 18.51 33.16
CA ILE A 34 -14.68 17.40 33.65
C ILE A 34 -16.15 17.53 33.24
N PRO A 35 -16.85 18.66 33.47
CA PRO A 35 -18.22 18.80 32.98
C PRO A 35 -18.35 18.85 31.47
N LEU A 36 -17.27 19.31 30.78
CA LEU A 36 -17.24 19.33 29.30
C LEU A 36 -17.13 17.93 28.70
N LEU A 37 -16.56 16.96 29.43
CA LEU A 37 -16.51 15.55 29.00
C LEU A 37 -17.89 14.93 28.79
N LEU A 38 -18.90 15.31 29.61
CA LEU A 38 -20.29 14.85 29.43
C LEU A 38 -20.85 15.26 28.05
N LEU A 39 -20.47 16.41 27.55
CA LEU A 39 -20.87 16.90 26.24
C LEU A 39 -19.97 16.35 25.11
N TRP A 40 -18.68 16.14 25.42
CA TRP A 40 -17.67 15.64 24.47
C TRP A 40 -17.99 14.22 23.98
N PHE A 41 -18.44 13.33 24.89
CA PHE A 41 -18.71 11.94 24.54
C PHE A 41 -19.78 11.77 23.45
N PRO A 42 -21.01 12.31 23.59
CA PRO A 42 -22.03 12.13 22.55
C PRO A 42 -21.70 12.84 21.24
N ILE A 43 -21.14 14.05 21.31
CA ILE A 43 -20.74 14.81 20.11
C ILE A 43 -19.56 14.13 19.41
N GLY A 44 -18.58 13.68 20.19
CA GLY A 44 -17.41 12.98 19.67
C GLY A 44 -17.77 11.65 19.02
N LEU A 45 -18.63 10.84 19.65
CA LEU A 45 -19.12 9.59 19.06
C LEU A 45 -19.86 9.82 17.75
N TRP A 46 -20.76 10.82 17.73
CA TRP A 46 -21.50 11.16 16.53
C TRP A 46 -20.55 11.63 15.41
N GLY A 47 -19.64 12.56 15.73
CA GLY A 47 -18.67 13.10 14.76
C GLY A 47 -17.73 12.03 14.22
N THR A 48 -17.22 11.15 15.11
CA THR A 48 -16.28 10.09 14.72
C THR A 48 -16.97 9.03 13.85
N ARG A 49 -18.19 8.59 14.22
CA ARG A 49 -18.97 7.68 13.36
C ARG A 49 -19.25 8.30 12.00
N ARG A 50 -19.58 9.58 11.96
CA ARG A 50 -19.81 10.31 10.71
C ARG A 50 -18.54 10.40 9.87
N TYR A 51 -17.38 10.59 10.50
CA TYR A 51 -16.09 10.64 9.83
C TYR A 51 -15.72 9.29 9.22
N ILE A 52 -15.79 8.21 9.99
CA ILE A 52 -15.48 6.84 9.54
C ILE A 52 -16.39 6.46 8.37
N ASN A 53 -17.68 6.74 8.44
CA ASN A 53 -18.63 6.43 7.37
C ASN A 53 -18.36 7.20 6.06
N ASN A 54 -17.58 8.30 6.11
CA ASN A 54 -17.20 9.08 4.94
C ASN A 54 -15.75 8.78 4.50
N MET A 55 -15.09 7.77 5.10
CA MET A 55 -13.78 7.29 4.66
C MET A 55 -13.97 6.04 3.79
N SER A 56 -13.32 6.03 2.65
CA SER A 56 -13.20 4.83 1.81
C SER A 56 -11.82 4.73 1.19
N ALA A 57 -11.35 3.50 1.05
CA ALA A 57 -10.13 3.19 0.32
C ALA A 57 -10.43 2.06 -0.65
N GLU A 58 -10.33 2.33 -1.92
CA GLU A 58 -10.70 1.44 -3.01
C GLU A 58 -9.46 1.10 -3.83
N LEU A 59 -9.18 -0.20 -3.96
CA LEU A 59 -8.16 -0.71 -4.85
C LEU A 59 -8.79 -1.07 -6.19
N THR A 60 -8.35 -0.39 -7.23
CA THR A 60 -8.74 -0.66 -8.61
C THR A 60 -7.61 -1.42 -9.33
N SER A 61 -7.85 -1.82 -10.56
CA SER A 61 -6.86 -2.56 -11.37
C SER A 61 -5.51 -1.85 -11.50
N ASN A 62 -5.48 -0.51 -11.53
CA ASN A 62 -4.27 0.28 -11.79
C ASN A 62 -4.01 1.43 -10.81
N LYS A 63 -4.94 1.70 -9.89
CA LYS A 63 -4.86 2.84 -8.96
C LYS A 63 -5.47 2.51 -7.59
N LEU A 64 -4.96 3.20 -6.57
CA LEU A 64 -5.51 3.27 -5.22
C LEU A 64 -6.26 4.60 -5.07
N ILE A 65 -7.55 4.54 -4.75
CA ILE A 65 -8.39 5.72 -4.54
C ILE A 65 -8.72 5.80 -3.06
N VAL A 66 -8.39 6.92 -2.45
CA VAL A 66 -8.68 7.19 -1.03
C VAL A 66 -9.53 8.43 -0.90
N ARG A 67 -10.72 8.25 -0.35
CA ARG A 67 -11.66 9.34 -0.06
C ARG A 67 -11.76 9.53 1.43
N ARG A 68 -11.74 10.77 1.90
CA ARG A 68 -11.88 11.12 3.32
C ARG A 68 -12.45 12.51 3.50
N GLY A 69 -13.10 12.72 4.67
CA GLY A 69 -13.57 14.02 5.13
C GLY A 69 -15.08 14.13 5.21
N ILE A 70 -15.57 14.96 6.17
CA ILE A 70 -16.99 15.23 6.41
C ILE A 70 -17.41 16.52 5.72
N LEU A 71 -16.74 17.60 6.05
CA LEU A 71 -17.02 18.95 5.53
C LEU A 71 -16.29 19.21 4.22
N THR A 72 -15.00 18.90 4.20
CA THR A 72 -14.18 18.98 3.00
C THR A 72 -13.84 17.56 2.57
N ARG A 73 -14.37 17.13 1.43
CA ARG A 73 -14.04 15.85 0.84
C ARG A 73 -12.72 15.95 0.09
N THR A 74 -11.78 15.11 0.47
CA THR A 74 -10.50 14.97 -0.22
C THR A 74 -10.48 13.60 -0.88
N GLU A 75 -10.26 13.56 -2.18
CA GLU A 75 -10.04 12.34 -2.94
C GLU A 75 -8.60 12.33 -3.45
N ASN A 76 -7.84 11.35 -3.00
CA ASN A 76 -6.48 11.12 -3.44
C ASN A 76 -6.46 9.87 -4.32
N THR A 77 -6.06 10.02 -5.56
CA THR A 77 -5.88 8.91 -6.50
C THR A 77 -4.41 8.70 -6.75
N VAL A 78 -3.92 7.52 -6.40
CA VAL A 78 -2.51 7.12 -6.56
C VAL A 78 -2.41 5.97 -7.54
N PRO A 79 -1.75 6.16 -8.69
CA PRO A 79 -1.41 5.06 -9.58
C PRO A 79 -0.49 4.05 -8.89
N LEU A 80 -0.74 2.74 -9.05
CA LEU A 80 0.00 1.69 -8.37
C LEU A 80 1.47 1.63 -8.80
N ASP A 81 1.77 2.00 -10.04
CA ASP A 81 3.13 2.10 -10.57
C ASP A 81 3.98 3.18 -9.88
N LYS A 82 3.34 4.19 -9.30
CA LYS A 82 3.99 5.29 -8.58
C LYS A 82 4.20 5.03 -7.09
N ILE A 83 3.58 3.99 -6.52
CA ILE A 83 3.79 3.62 -5.13
C ILE A 83 5.22 3.09 -4.96
N THR A 84 6.01 3.73 -4.12
CA THR A 84 7.38 3.30 -3.77
C THR A 84 7.39 2.38 -2.58
N ASP A 85 6.72 2.78 -1.49
CA ASP A 85 6.64 2.00 -0.26
C ASP A 85 5.28 2.09 0.40
N MET A 86 4.97 1.08 1.22
CA MET A 86 3.77 1.01 2.07
C MET A 86 4.17 0.55 3.47
N ALA A 87 4.25 1.47 4.42
CA ALA A 87 4.59 1.20 5.79
C ALA A 87 3.36 0.95 6.67
N LEU A 88 3.43 -0.08 7.53
CA LEU A 88 2.47 -0.32 8.61
C LEU A 88 3.07 0.16 9.92
N ILE A 89 2.40 1.09 10.57
CA ILE A 89 2.84 1.67 11.84
C ILE A 89 1.79 1.35 12.90
N GLN A 90 2.25 0.88 14.05
CA GLN A 90 1.40 0.59 15.20
C GLN A 90 2.01 1.16 16.48
N GLY A 91 1.43 2.24 16.98
CA GLY A 91 1.82 2.82 18.27
C GLY A 91 1.31 2.00 19.46
N PRO A 92 1.77 2.29 20.70
CA PRO A 92 1.38 1.54 21.91
C PRO A 92 -0.13 1.51 22.14
N ILE A 93 -0.80 2.66 22.00
CA ILE A 93 -2.25 2.77 22.17
C ILE A 93 -2.98 2.08 21.01
N MET A 94 -2.49 2.21 19.78
CA MET A 94 -3.06 1.52 18.60
C MET A 94 -2.99 0.00 18.76
N ARG A 95 -1.91 -0.51 19.37
CA ARG A 95 -1.78 -1.94 19.66
C ARG A 95 -2.84 -2.45 20.63
N LEU A 96 -3.21 -1.65 21.64
CA LEU A 96 -4.25 -2.00 22.60
C LEU A 96 -5.62 -2.18 21.90
N PHE A 97 -5.88 -1.41 20.83
CA PHE A 97 -7.13 -1.46 20.05
C PHE A 97 -7.02 -2.31 18.78
N GLY A 98 -5.90 -2.99 18.54
CA GLY A 98 -5.67 -3.75 17.31
C GLY A 98 -5.55 -2.90 16.03
N LEU A 99 -5.41 -1.58 16.17
CA LEU A 99 -5.40 -0.65 15.05
C LEU A 99 -4.03 -0.54 14.40
N HIS A 100 -4.02 -0.33 13.08
CA HIS A 100 -2.81 -0.07 12.31
C HIS A 100 -2.98 1.22 11.50
N LYS A 101 -1.89 1.95 11.34
CA LYS A 101 -1.76 3.07 10.41
C LYS A 101 -1.02 2.58 9.17
N LEU A 102 -1.67 2.62 8.04
CA LEU A 102 -1.06 2.36 6.75
C LEU A 102 -0.63 3.68 6.12
N THR A 103 0.62 3.73 5.72
CA THR A 103 1.24 4.91 5.10
C THR A 103 1.66 4.53 3.68
N VAL A 104 1.29 5.34 2.69
CA VAL A 104 1.63 5.12 1.28
C VAL A 104 2.56 6.23 0.83
N GLU A 105 3.71 5.85 0.30
CA GLU A 105 4.70 6.74 -0.28
C GLU A 105 4.76 6.59 -1.79
N THR A 106 5.01 7.70 -2.50
CA THR A 106 5.05 7.71 -3.97
C THR A 106 6.33 8.34 -4.51
N ALA A 107 6.80 7.85 -5.65
CA ALA A 107 7.91 8.44 -6.38
C ALA A 107 7.55 9.86 -6.86
N GLY A 108 8.36 10.86 -6.45
CA GLY A 108 8.20 12.25 -6.90
C GLY A 108 7.82 13.26 -5.83
N GLN A 109 7.48 12.83 -4.61
CA GLN A 109 7.36 13.74 -3.47
C GLN A 109 8.59 13.62 -2.58
N SER A 110 9.52 14.54 -2.77
CA SER A 110 10.75 14.69 -1.98
C SER A 110 10.54 15.55 -0.71
N GLY A 111 9.37 15.43 -0.08
CA GLY A 111 9.04 16.04 1.22
C GLY A 111 8.91 14.98 2.31
N ALA A 112 9.34 15.30 3.53
CA ALA A 112 9.18 14.44 4.70
C ALA A 112 7.69 14.25 5.01
N GLY A 113 7.08 13.20 4.43
CA GLY A 113 5.69 12.84 4.72
C GLY A 113 5.11 11.90 3.69
N ALA A 114 4.44 10.87 4.19
CA ALA A 114 3.65 9.99 3.37
C ALA A 114 2.53 10.76 2.65
N LEU A 115 2.37 10.53 1.36
CA LEU A 115 1.32 11.15 0.56
C LEU A 115 -0.07 10.84 1.13
N ILE A 116 -0.28 9.62 1.57
CA ILE A 116 -1.54 9.15 2.14
C ILE A 116 -1.26 8.37 3.42
N SER A 117 -2.03 8.70 4.46
CA SER A 117 -2.03 7.99 5.73
C SER A 117 -3.46 7.57 6.07
N LEU A 118 -3.67 6.29 6.25
CA LEU A 118 -4.94 5.65 6.58
C LEU A 118 -4.83 4.98 7.94
N VAL A 119 -5.76 5.26 8.83
CA VAL A 119 -5.80 4.65 10.17
C VAL A 119 -7.07 3.85 10.31
N GLY A 120 -6.97 2.61 10.84
CA GLY A 120 -8.12 1.79 11.18
C GLY A 120 -8.74 1.04 10.02
N ILE A 121 -7.96 0.68 9.01
CA ILE A 121 -8.38 -0.29 7.98
C ILE A 121 -8.47 -1.66 8.65
N VAL A 122 -9.59 -2.34 8.46
CA VAL A 122 -9.77 -3.75 8.87
C VAL A 122 -8.77 -4.60 8.10
N ASP A 123 -7.99 -5.38 8.84
CA ASP A 123 -6.93 -6.22 8.27
C ASP A 123 -5.95 -5.45 7.35
N ALA A 124 -5.41 -4.35 7.88
CA ALA A 124 -4.44 -3.52 7.16
C ALA A 124 -3.23 -4.31 6.57
N PRO A 125 -2.71 -5.37 7.23
CA PRO A 125 -1.69 -6.23 6.62
C PRO A 125 -2.14 -6.91 5.33
N GLN A 126 -3.34 -7.50 5.30
CA GLN A 126 -3.89 -8.11 4.09
C GLN A 126 -4.14 -7.08 2.99
N PHE A 127 -4.70 -5.93 3.36
CA PHE A 127 -4.91 -4.85 2.41
C PHE A 127 -3.60 -4.41 1.75
N ARG A 128 -2.53 -4.21 2.56
CA ARG A 128 -1.19 -3.91 2.05
C ARG A 128 -0.70 -4.97 1.07
N THR A 129 -0.82 -6.25 1.43
CA THR A 129 -0.39 -7.37 0.58
C THR A 129 -1.11 -7.35 -0.76
N ARG A 130 -2.43 -7.17 -0.76
CA ARG A 130 -3.23 -7.08 -2.01
C ARG A 130 -2.82 -5.91 -2.92
N VAL A 131 -2.52 -4.75 -2.32
CA VAL A 131 -2.06 -3.59 -3.10
C VAL A 131 -0.70 -3.87 -3.74
N LEU A 132 0.23 -4.49 -2.99
CA LEU A 132 1.56 -4.85 -3.51
C LEU A 132 1.50 -5.93 -4.59
N GLU A 133 0.70 -6.97 -4.39
CA GLU A 133 0.46 -8.02 -5.40
C GLU A 133 -0.12 -7.43 -6.70
N GLN A 134 -1.07 -6.52 -6.57
CA GLN A 134 -1.66 -5.86 -7.75
C GLN A 134 -0.64 -4.96 -8.45
N LYS A 135 0.20 -4.25 -7.70
CA LYS A 135 1.33 -3.49 -8.24
C LYS A 135 2.30 -4.39 -9.01
N GLU A 136 2.68 -5.53 -8.44
CA GLU A 136 3.58 -6.50 -9.09
C GLU A 136 2.98 -7.03 -10.38
N ARG A 137 1.70 -7.37 -10.40
CA ARG A 137 1.00 -7.81 -11.62
C ARG A 137 1.02 -6.76 -12.74
N LEU A 138 0.99 -5.48 -12.38
CA LEU A 138 1.08 -4.39 -13.37
C LEU A 138 2.52 -4.14 -13.85
N THR A 139 3.51 -4.40 -12.98
CA THR A 139 4.92 -4.13 -13.26
C THR A 139 5.59 -5.31 -13.97
N GLN A 140 5.07 -6.53 -13.79
CA GLN A 140 5.56 -7.67 -14.54
C GLN A 140 5.16 -7.50 -16.02
N PRO A 141 6.11 -7.37 -16.95
CA PRO A 141 5.81 -7.56 -18.37
C PRO A 141 5.20 -8.96 -18.49
N LEU A 142 4.14 -9.05 -19.28
CA LEU A 142 3.47 -10.30 -19.64
C LEU A 142 4.50 -11.30 -20.21
N HIS A 143 5.26 -11.94 -19.33
CA HIS A 143 5.84 -13.22 -19.64
C HIS A 143 4.74 -14.23 -19.32
N PRO A 144 4.18 -14.92 -20.30
CA PRO A 144 3.36 -16.08 -20.01
C PRO A 144 4.25 -17.05 -19.26
N ILE A 145 4.04 -17.16 -17.93
CA ILE A 145 4.57 -18.29 -17.18
C ILE A 145 3.78 -19.49 -17.69
N SER A 146 4.29 -20.13 -18.71
CA SER A 146 3.93 -21.49 -19.01
C SER A 146 4.36 -22.32 -17.80
N PRO A 147 3.46 -22.99 -17.07
CA PRO A 147 3.81 -23.80 -15.91
C PRO A 147 4.43 -25.16 -16.32
N SER A 148 5.31 -25.16 -17.30
CA SER A 148 6.03 -26.34 -17.78
C SER A 148 7.37 -25.99 -18.42
N ALA A 149 8.21 -25.24 -17.70
CA ALA A 149 9.61 -25.18 -18.07
C ALA A 149 10.43 -25.74 -16.90
N GLN A 150 10.87 -26.97 -17.07
CA GLN A 150 11.95 -27.53 -16.28
C GLN A 150 13.12 -26.55 -16.35
N PRO A 151 13.63 -26.04 -15.21
CA PRO A 151 14.59 -24.91 -15.22
C PRO A 151 15.96 -25.25 -15.79
N ASP A 152 16.26 -26.54 -16.03
CA ASP A 152 17.61 -26.96 -16.36
C ASP A 152 17.97 -26.96 -17.86
N ASN A 153 16.99 -27.09 -18.76
CA ASN A 153 17.32 -27.21 -20.18
C ASN A 153 17.57 -25.89 -20.90
N THR A 154 16.94 -24.79 -20.45
CA THR A 154 17.08 -23.48 -21.13
C THR A 154 18.41 -22.82 -20.81
N LEU A 155 18.90 -22.94 -19.59
CA LEU A 155 20.22 -22.44 -19.18
C LEU A 155 21.33 -23.23 -19.90
N LEU A 156 21.18 -24.56 -20.00
CA LEU A 156 22.16 -25.40 -20.73
C LEU A 156 22.18 -25.09 -22.22
N GLN A 157 21.04 -24.80 -22.84
CA GLN A 157 21.00 -24.34 -24.24
C GLN A 157 21.66 -23.00 -24.46
N ILE A 158 21.40 -22.01 -23.61
CA ILE A 158 22.06 -20.69 -23.70
C ILE A 158 23.56 -20.80 -23.52
N VAL A 159 24.04 -21.60 -22.57
CA VAL A 159 25.45 -21.83 -22.34
C VAL A 159 26.11 -22.56 -23.55
N ALA A 160 25.39 -23.54 -24.14
CA ALA A 160 25.87 -24.22 -25.34
C ALA A 160 25.98 -23.30 -26.58
N GLU A 161 24.99 -22.41 -26.77
CA GLU A 161 25.05 -21.41 -27.86
C GLU A 161 26.18 -20.38 -27.67
N MET A 162 26.41 -19.94 -26.42
CA MET A 162 27.52 -19.05 -26.10
C MET A 162 28.87 -19.74 -26.35
N ALA A 163 29.02 -20.99 -25.96
CA ALA A 163 30.24 -21.77 -26.24
C ALA A 163 30.49 -21.99 -27.75
N ALA A 164 29.41 -22.24 -28.50
CA ALA A 164 29.51 -22.38 -29.96
C ALA A 164 29.91 -21.06 -30.65
N SER A 165 29.38 -19.93 -30.20
CA SER A 165 29.74 -18.61 -30.75
C SER A 165 31.17 -18.21 -30.42
N LEU A 166 31.65 -18.49 -29.20
CA LEU A 166 33.06 -18.28 -28.83
C LEU A 166 34.03 -19.10 -29.69
N LYS A 167 33.71 -20.38 -29.91
CA LYS A 167 34.53 -21.26 -30.77
C LYS A 167 34.59 -20.78 -32.23
N ARG A 168 33.49 -20.20 -32.73
CA ARG A 168 33.43 -19.62 -34.07
C ARG A 168 34.30 -18.36 -34.18
N ILE A 169 34.31 -17.53 -33.16
CA ILE A 169 35.19 -16.33 -33.10
C ILE A 169 36.66 -16.75 -33.05
N GLU A 170 37.01 -17.76 -32.27
CA GLU A 170 38.37 -18.29 -32.17
C GLU A 170 38.85 -18.83 -33.51
N THR A 171 38.06 -19.59 -34.24
CA THR A 171 38.42 -20.09 -35.58
C THR A 171 38.60 -18.99 -36.60
N LEU A 172 37.77 -17.94 -36.55
CA LEU A 172 37.91 -16.78 -37.45
C LEU A 172 39.16 -15.95 -37.14
N LEU A 173 39.51 -15.81 -35.85
CA LEU A 173 40.73 -15.12 -35.45
C LEU A 173 41.99 -15.91 -35.83
N SER A 174 41.98 -17.21 -35.65
CA SER A 174 43.14 -18.08 -36.05
C SER A 174 43.33 -18.09 -37.56
N GLN A 175 42.26 -18.06 -38.37
CA GLN A 175 42.38 -17.93 -39.84
C GLN A 175 42.93 -16.57 -40.28
N LYS A 176 42.68 -15.50 -39.52
CA LYS A 176 43.14 -14.14 -39.84
C LYS A 176 44.58 -13.88 -39.42
N LEU A 177 45.05 -14.59 -38.39
CA LEU A 177 46.42 -14.51 -37.89
C LEU A 177 47.43 -15.35 -38.69
N ASN A 178 46.93 -16.31 -39.49
CA ASN A 178 47.78 -17.23 -40.28
C ASN A 178 47.83 -16.83 -41.78
N LYS A 179 47.48 -15.59 -42.10
CA LYS A 179 47.53 -15.01 -43.45
C LYS A 179 48.36 -13.71 -43.42
#